data_98af30dc2e5ae331f1b7a3d636f378ca
#
_entry.id   98af30dc2e5ae331f1b7a3d636f378ca
#
_cell.length_a   1.000
_cell.length_b   1.000
_cell.length_c   1.000
_cell.angle_alpha   90.00
_cell.angle_beta   90.00
_cell.angle_gamma   90.00
#
_symmetry.space_group_name_H-M   'P 1'
#
loop_
_entity.id
_entity.type
_entity.pdbx_description
1 polymer ?
#
loop_
_entity_poly.entity_id
_entity_poly.type
_entity_poly.pdbx_seq_one_letter_code
_entity_poly.pdbx_strand_id
1 'polypeptide(L)'
;VYKRQAWLVAGEIVETSRLFARTVARIHPEWLADLGSHLCRVSYDQPYWNARSGRVLVREKHVLYGLEVLSRRVDYGRINPQEATEIFIREALVPADIRTRHATLESNRRLCDKLETWQTRAHHVGTVDVEDAACRFYAERLEGVSSLHDLNRFLRNRGSDFLQMSEEDILGTDDGVFDQRSFPDALDLDGQALPLSYAYK
;
A
#
# COMPACT_ATOMS: atom_id res chain seq x y z
N VAL A 1 27.00 1.49 1.11
CA VAL A 1 28.40 1.81 1.44
C VAL A 1 29.08 2.60 0.30
N TYR A 2 28.61 2.54 -0.94
CA TYR A 2 29.29 3.19 -2.10
C TYR A 2 28.81 4.62 -2.43
N LYS A 3 28.05 5.27 -1.58
CA LYS A 3 27.37 6.55 -1.87
C LYS A 3 28.27 7.79 -2.09
N ARG A 4 29.58 7.68 -1.95
CA ARG A 4 30.51 8.82 -2.08
C ARG A 4 31.74 8.58 -2.97
N GLN A 5 31.86 7.43 -3.65
CA GLN A 5 32.98 7.21 -4.56
C GLN A 5 32.70 7.88 -5.91
N ALA A 6 33.71 8.58 -6.44
CA ALA A 6 33.65 9.12 -7.77
C ALA A 6 33.65 7.98 -8.80
N TRP A 7 32.72 8.01 -9.74
CA TRP A 7 32.70 7.09 -10.86
C TRP A 7 33.71 7.54 -11.90
N LEU A 8 34.53 6.62 -12.36
CA LEU A 8 35.55 6.84 -13.36
C LEU A 8 35.34 5.84 -14.51
N VAL A 9 35.46 6.33 -15.73
CA VAL A 9 35.57 5.50 -16.92
C VAL A 9 37.02 5.53 -17.41
N ALA A 10 37.55 4.39 -17.80
CA ALA A 10 38.85 4.27 -18.45
C ALA A 10 38.67 3.83 -19.91
N GLY A 11 39.32 4.51 -20.83
CA GLY A 11 39.33 4.12 -22.22
C GLY A 11 40.13 2.86 -22.49
N GLU A 12 41.13 2.58 -21.65
CA GLU A 12 42.00 1.44 -21.78
C GLU A 12 42.45 0.95 -20.40
N ILE A 13 42.50 -0.39 -20.25
CA ILE A 13 43.12 -1.07 -19.10
C ILE A 13 44.35 -1.82 -19.58
N VAL A 14 45.49 -1.47 -19.03
CA VAL A 14 46.77 -2.10 -19.36
C VAL A 14 47.27 -2.85 -18.15
N GLU A 15 47.56 -4.14 -18.34
CA GLU A 15 48.17 -5.01 -17.33
C GLU A 15 49.66 -5.13 -17.61
N THR A 16 50.46 -4.80 -16.59
CA THR A 16 51.90 -5.04 -16.57
C THR A 16 52.23 -5.78 -15.28
N SER A 17 53.11 -5.27 -14.42
CA SER A 17 53.24 -5.76 -13.04
C SER A 17 52.07 -5.36 -12.15
N ARG A 18 51.26 -4.40 -12.60
CA ARG A 18 50.03 -3.87 -11.97
C ARG A 18 49.04 -3.51 -13.06
N LEU A 19 47.75 -3.39 -12.66
CA LEU A 19 46.70 -2.87 -13.51
C LEU A 19 46.75 -1.33 -13.54
N PHE A 20 46.79 -0.76 -14.75
CA PHE A 20 46.74 0.67 -14.98
C PHE A 20 45.53 1.02 -15.84
N ALA A 21 44.76 2.02 -15.40
CA ALA A 21 43.70 2.62 -16.19
C ALA A 21 44.24 3.86 -16.92
N ARG A 22 44.13 3.88 -18.27
CA ARG A 22 44.56 5.01 -19.11
C ARG A 22 43.36 5.74 -19.69
N THR A 23 43.54 7.02 -20.01
CA THR A 23 42.46 7.87 -20.55
C THR A 23 41.27 7.88 -19.63
N VAL A 24 41.49 8.28 -18.37
CA VAL A 24 40.50 8.24 -17.31
C VAL A 24 39.71 9.55 -17.26
N ALA A 25 38.38 9.43 -17.22
CA ALA A 25 37.49 10.57 -17.03
C ALA A 25 36.50 10.31 -15.87
N ARG A 26 36.16 11.36 -15.15
CA ARG A 26 35.10 11.33 -14.16
C ARG A 26 33.74 11.39 -14.85
N ILE A 27 32.81 10.53 -14.42
CA ILE A 27 31.45 10.46 -15.00
C ILE A 27 30.39 10.50 -13.90
N HIS A 28 29.18 10.86 -14.28
CA HIS A 28 27.99 10.70 -13.47
C HIS A 28 27.36 9.33 -13.74
N PRO A 29 27.01 8.54 -12.70
CA PRO A 29 26.44 7.19 -12.90
C PRO A 29 25.13 7.20 -13.70
N GLU A 30 24.38 8.29 -13.65
CA GLU A 30 23.16 8.50 -14.45
C GLU A 30 23.41 8.39 -15.95
N TRP A 31 24.57 8.88 -16.44
CA TRP A 31 24.94 8.73 -17.84
C TRP A 31 25.07 7.26 -18.28
N LEU A 32 25.47 6.39 -17.35
CA LEU A 32 25.56 4.95 -17.66
C LEU A 32 24.16 4.34 -17.80
N ALA A 33 23.19 4.78 -17.00
CA ALA A 33 21.81 4.34 -17.13
C ALA A 33 21.16 4.84 -18.43
N ASP A 34 21.49 6.05 -18.87
CA ASP A 34 20.92 6.65 -20.09
C ASP A 34 21.57 6.06 -21.35
N LEU A 35 22.91 6.07 -21.43
CA LEU A 35 23.65 5.61 -22.63
C LEU A 35 23.73 4.09 -22.72
N GLY A 36 23.83 3.42 -21.58
CA GLY A 36 23.95 1.97 -21.45
C GLY A 36 22.65 1.26 -21.01
N SER A 37 21.50 1.87 -21.21
CA SER A 37 20.20 1.31 -20.79
C SER A 37 19.97 -0.13 -21.29
N HIS A 38 20.39 -0.42 -22.51
CA HIS A 38 20.30 -1.75 -23.16
C HIS A 38 21.22 -2.80 -22.52
N LEU A 39 22.22 -2.39 -21.74
CA LEU A 39 23.14 -3.26 -20.99
C LEU A 39 22.76 -3.34 -19.50
N CYS A 40 21.88 -2.45 -19.03
CA CYS A 40 21.46 -2.44 -17.65
C CYS A 40 20.34 -3.46 -17.41
N ARG A 41 20.48 -4.24 -16.35
CA ARG A 41 19.36 -4.98 -15.80
C ARG A 41 18.58 -4.07 -14.88
N VAL A 42 17.30 -3.88 -15.19
CA VAL A 42 16.38 -3.11 -14.35
C VAL A 42 15.62 -4.07 -13.43
N SER A 43 15.55 -3.73 -12.16
CA SER A 43 14.73 -4.44 -11.16
C SER A 43 13.93 -3.45 -10.33
N TYR A 44 12.78 -3.94 -9.84
CA TYR A 44 11.85 -3.20 -9.02
C TYR A 44 11.72 -3.91 -7.69
N ASP A 45 12.11 -3.24 -6.60
CA ASP A 45 12.16 -3.85 -5.28
C ASP A 45 11.29 -3.06 -4.29
N GLN A 46 10.60 -3.80 -3.43
CA GLN A 46 9.88 -3.25 -2.27
C GLN A 46 8.87 -2.16 -2.65
N PRO A 47 7.82 -2.49 -3.41
CA PRO A 47 6.72 -1.56 -3.59
C PRO A 47 6.04 -1.28 -2.24
N TYR A 48 5.62 -0.03 -2.01
CA TYR A 48 5.02 0.40 -0.74
C TYR A 48 4.16 1.65 -0.93
N TRP A 49 3.20 1.82 -0.05
CA TRP A 49 2.44 3.06 0.04
C TRP A 49 3.28 4.20 0.60
N ASN A 50 3.20 5.36 0.00
CA ASN A 50 3.83 6.58 0.51
C ASN A 50 2.78 7.65 0.77
N ALA A 51 2.33 7.77 2.02
CA ALA A 51 1.29 8.73 2.45
C ALA A 51 1.68 10.19 2.16
N ARG A 52 2.99 10.52 2.16
CA ARG A 52 3.45 11.88 1.87
C ARG A 52 3.24 12.28 0.42
N SER A 53 3.52 11.38 -0.51
CA SER A 53 3.33 11.61 -1.95
C SER A 53 1.94 11.20 -2.43
N GLY A 54 1.18 10.47 -1.61
CA GLY A 54 -0.17 9.99 -1.92
C GLY A 54 -0.20 8.99 -3.07
N ARG A 55 0.81 8.12 -3.19
CA ARG A 55 0.91 7.10 -4.24
C ARG A 55 1.75 5.91 -3.82
N VAL A 56 1.56 4.81 -4.51
CA VAL A 56 2.41 3.62 -4.37
C VAL A 56 3.70 3.83 -5.14
N LEU A 57 4.82 3.70 -4.44
CA LEU A 57 6.16 3.85 -4.99
C LEU A 57 6.89 2.52 -4.95
N VAL A 58 7.83 2.36 -5.89
CA VAL A 58 8.75 1.22 -5.92
C VAL A 58 10.18 1.72 -6.10
N ARG A 59 11.13 0.97 -5.62
CA ARG A 59 12.55 1.23 -5.83
C ARG A 59 12.99 0.61 -7.16
N GLU A 60 13.24 1.44 -8.16
CA GLU A 60 13.85 1.05 -9.43
C GLU A 60 15.36 1.07 -9.29
N LYS A 61 16.01 -0.04 -9.65
CA LYS A 61 17.47 -0.20 -9.68
C LYS A 61 17.95 -0.55 -11.07
N HIS A 62 18.98 0.12 -11.52
CA HIS A 62 19.70 -0.19 -12.74
C HIS A 62 21.05 -0.78 -12.38
N VAL A 63 21.30 -2.01 -12.82
CA VAL A 63 22.53 -2.74 -12.55
C VAL A 63 23.27 -3.00 -13.86
N LEU A 64 24.48 -2.47 -13.98
CA LEU A 64 25.38 -2.68 -15.12
C LEU A 64 26.56 -3.56 -14.68
N TYR A 65 26.71 -4.74 -15.29
CA TYR A 65 27.76 -5.71 -14.95
C TYR A 65 27.93 -5.97 -13.44
N GLY A 66 26.80 -6.06 -12.72
CA GLY A 66 26.80 -6.30 -11.28
C GLY A 66 26.97 -5.03 -10.41
N LEU A 67 27.16 -3.85 -11.01
CA LEU A 67 27.26 -2.57 -10.31
C LEU A 67 25.93 -1.82 -10.35
N GLU A 68 25.41 -1.40 -9.20
CA GLU A 68 24.24 -0.54 -9.12
C GLU A 68 24.62 0.89 -9.56
N VAL A 69 24.19 1.28 -10.76
CA VAL A 69 24.52 2.57 -11.37
C VAL A 69 23.48 3.64 -11.08
N LEU A 70 22.21 3.22 -10.90
CA LEU A 70 21.11 4.11 -10.57
C LEU A 70 20.13 3.43 -9.62
N SER A 71 19.66 4.16 -8.63
CA SER A 71 18.57 3.72 -7.77
C SER A 71 17.68 4.93 -7.49
N ARG A 72 16.40 4.83 -7.86
CA ARG A 72 15.43 5.90 -7.67
C ARG A 72 14.07 5.33 -7.29
N ARG A 73 13.21 6.19 -6.73
CA ARG A 73 11.82 5.83 -6.45
C ARG A 73 10.96 6.27 -7.62
N VAL A 74 10.15 5.36 -8.13
CA VAL A 74 9.25 5.62 -9.26
C VAL A 74 7.82 5.21 -8.90
N ASP A 75 6.86 5.71 -9.65
CA ASP A 75 5.45 5.42 -9.49
C ASP A 75 5.17 3.98 -9.94
N TYR A 76 4.76 3.12 -9.00
CA TYR A 76 4.53 1.70 -9.26
C TYR A 76 3.26 1.44 -10.07
N GLY A 77 2.27 2.32 -9.98
CA GLY A 77 1.04 2.20 -10.77
C GLY A 77 1.25 2.22 -12.30
N ARG A 78 2.40 2.75 -12.77
CA ARG A 78 2.78 2.74 -14.18
C ARG A 78 3.49 1.45 -14.62
N ILE A 79 4.01 0.68 -13.68
CA ILE A 79 4.82 -0.52 -13.93
C ILE A 79 3.94 -1.77 -13.79
N ASN A 80 3.27 -1.88 -12.65
CA ASN A 80 2.34 -2.96 -12.36
C ASN A 80 1.07 -2.36 -11.70
N PRO A 81 0.07 -1.94 -12.50
CA PRO A 81 -1.14 -1.31 -11.98
C PRO A 81 -1.93 -2.19 -11.03
N GLN A 82 -1.97 -3.49 -11.29
CA GLN A 82 -2.74 -4.43 -10.48
C GLN A 82 -2.17 -4.55 -9.07
N GLU A 83 -0.90 -4.91 -8.95
CA GLU A 83 -0.23 -5.03 -7.65
C GLU A 83 -0.18 -3.69 -6.91
N ALA A 84 0.01 -2.57 -7.64
CA ALA A 84 -0.04 -1.24 -7.05
C ALA A 84 -1.42 -0.90 -6.47
N THR A 85 -2.51 -1.37 -7.11
CA THR A 85 -3.87 -1.20 -6.58
C THR A 85 -4.07 -2.04 -5.31
N GLU A 86 -3.59 -3.27 -5.28
CA GLU A 86 -3.66 -4.14 -4.09
C GLU A 86 -2.92 -3.52 -2.90
N ILE A 87 -1.71 -3.00 -3.12
CA ILE A 87 -0.93 -2.31 -2.09
C ILE A 87 -1.66 -1.04 -1.62
N PHE A 88 -2.20 -0.25 -2.55
CA PHE A 88 -2.95 0.96 -2.23
C PHE A 88 -4.18 0.66 -1.36
N ILE A 89 -4.92 -0.41 -1.67
CA ILE A 89 -6.07 -0.84 -0.88
C ILE A 89 -5.62 -1.27 0.52
N ARG A 90 -4.64 -2.17 0.62
CA ARG A 90 -4.21 -2.78 1.88
C ARG A 90 -3.48 -1.81 2.80
N GLU A 91 -2.62 -0.94 2.25
CA GLU A 91 -1.76 -0.06 3.04
C GLU A 91 -2.31 1.37 3.21
N ALA A 92 -3.25 1.79 2.35
CA ALA A 92 -3.80 3.14 2.39
C ALA A 92 -5.28 3.21 2.75
N LEU A 93 -6.13 2.46 2.02
CA LEU A 93 -7.59 2.60 2.15
C LEU A 93 -8.13 1.90 3.40
N VAL A 94 -7.76 0.65 3.62
CA VAL A 94 -8.27 -0.13 4.75
C VAL A 94 -7.77 0.45 6.08
N PRO A 95 -6.48 0.74 6.29
CA PRO A 95 -6.00 1.39 7.51
C PRO A 95 -6.36 2.88 7.59
N ALA A 96 -6.94 3.45 6.51
CA ALA A 96 -7.22 4.88 6.36
C ALA A 96 -5.99 5.79 6.57
N ASP A 97 -4.79 5.31 6.18
CA ASP A 97 -3.54 6.11 6.15
C ASP A 97 -3.52 7.06 4.95
N ILE A 98 -4.58 7.84 4.82
CA ILE A 98 -4.76 8.85 3.77
C ILE A 98 -4.94 10.23 4.38
N ARG A 99 -4.29 11.23 3.76
CA ARG A 99 -4.37 12.61 4.24
C ARG A 99 -5.66 13.33 3.85
N THR A 100 -6.37 12.82 2.86
CA THR A 100 -7.60 13.42 2.36
C THR A 100 -8.79 12.81 3.10
N ARG A 101 -9.63 13.66 3.68
CA ARG A 101 -10.86 13.20 4.34
C ARG A 101 -11.93 12.97 3.29
N HIS A 102 -12.41 11.75 3.22
CA HIS A 102 -13.58 11.36 2.46
C HIS A 102 -14.60 10.76 3.42
N ALA A 103 -15.79 11.35 3.49
CA ALA A 103 -16.84 10.91 4.42
C ALA A 103 -17.17 9.42 4.28
N THR A 104 -17.22 8.92 3.05
CA THR A 104 -17.46 7.50 2.75
C THR A 104 -16.37 6.59 3.31
N LEU A 105 -15.08 6.95 3.13
CA LEU A 105 -13.98 6.14 3.65
C LEU A 105 -13.91 6.18 5.17
N GLU A 106 -14.22 7.33 5.78
CA GLU A 106 -14.33 7.44 7.24
C GLU A 106 -15.51 6.60 7.78
N SER A 107 -16.64 6.56 7.06
CA SER A 107 -17.79 5.71 7.41
C SER A 107 -17.43 4.23 7.32
N ASN A 108 -16.77 3.82 6.24
CA ASN A 108 -16.32 2.43 6.05
C ASN A 108 -15.36 1.99 7.16
N ARG A 109 -14.40 2.85 7.52
CA ARG A 109 -13.49 2.57 8.62
C ARG A 109 -14.24 2.37 9.94
N ARG A 110 -15.17 3.26 10.28
CA ARG A 110 -15.99 3.13 11.50
C ARG A 110 -16.78 1.84 11.51
N LEU A 111 -17.25 1.41 10.34
CA LEU A 111 -17.94 0.13 10.20
C LEU A 111 -17.00 -1.04 10.48
N CYS A 112 -15.80 -1.07 9.90
CA CYS A 112 -14.80 -2.09 10.17
C CYS A 112 -14.41 -2.12 11.66
N ASP A 113 -14.08 -0.96 12.27
CA ASP A 113 -13.74 -0.85 13.69
C ASP A 113 -14.88 -1.38 14.60
N LYS A 114 -16.15 -1.12 14.23
CA LYS A 114 -17.33 -1.62 14.92
C LYS A 114 -17.41 -3.14 14.84
N LEU A 115 -17.23 -3.72 13.66
CA LEU A 115 -17.31 -5.17 13.42
C LEU A 115 -16.17 -5.92 14.14
N GLU A 116 -14.94 -5.42 14.08
CA GLU A 116 -13.80 -5.98 14.80
C GLU A 116 -14.02 -5.96 16.33
N THR A 117 -14.52 -4.83 16.85
CA THR A 117 -14.85 -4.71 18.27
C THR A 117 -15.91 -5.73 18.67
N TRP A 118 -16.92 -5.91 17.83
CA TRP A 118 -17.98 -6.88 18.09
C TRP A 118 -17.46 -8.32 18.04
N GLN A 119 -16.64 -8.67 17.04
CA GLN A 119 -16.04 -10.01 16.94
C GLN A 119 -15.19 -10.34 18.17
N THR A 120 -14.42 -9.36 18.66
CA THR A 120 -13.63 -9.52 19.88
C THR A 120 -14.54 -9.82 21.10
N ARG A 121 -15.69 -9.13 21.21
CA ARG A 121 -16.66 -9.34 22.30
C ARG A 121 -17.36 -10.69 22.21
N ALA A 122 -17.71 -11.11 21.01
CA ALA A 122 -18.48 -12.33 20.78
C ALA A 122 -17.67 -13.63 20.87
N HIS A 123 -16.34 -13.56 21.04
CA HIS A 123 -15.46 -14.74 21.00
C HIS A 123 -15.66 -15.63 19.76
N HIS A 124 -16.05 -15.06 18.65
CA HIS A 124 -16.25 -15.81 17.42
C HIS A 124 -14.89 -16.15 16.79
N VAL A 125 -14.31 -17.25 17.27
CA VAL A 125 -13.14 -17.87 16.63
C VAL A 125 -13.62 -18.52 15.33
N GLY A 126 -13.14 -18.02 14.19
CA GLY A 126 -13.48 -18.57 12.86
C GLY A 126 -14.42 -17.70 12.03
N THR A 127 -14.68 -16.49 12.44
CA THR A 127 -15.45 -15.52 11.67
C THR A 127 -14.60 -14.80 10.62
N VAL A 128 -15.27 -14.09 9.76
CA VAL A 128 -14.71 -13.35 8.63
C VAL A 128 -13.59 -12.40 9.10
N ASP A 129 -12.45 -12.46 8.46
CA ASP A 129 -11.43 -11.43 8.61
C ASP A 129 -11.95 -10.14 7.99
N VAL A 130 -12.25 -9.14 8.86
CA VAL A 130 -12.86 -7.86 8.48
C VAL A 130 -11.92 -7.09 7.54
N GLU A 131 -10.61 -7.13 7.82
CA GLU A 131 -9.61 -6.46 7.00
C GLU A 131 -9.54 -7.08 5.59
N ASP A 132 -9.48 -8.41 5.50
CA ASP A 132 -9.48 -9.11 4.21
C ASP A 132 -10.80 -8.94 3.46
N ALA A 133 -11.95 -8.89 4.15
CA ALA A 133 -13.24 -8.62 3.52
C ALA A 133 -13.30 -7.19 2.96
N ALA A 134 -12.83 -6.20 3.71
CA ALA A 134 -12.72 -4.82 3.24
C ALA A 134 -11.76 -4.71 2.04
N CYS A 135 -10.62 -5.42 2.06
CA CYS A 135 -9.72 -5.49 0.92
C CYS A 135 -10.41 -6.04 -0.33
N ARG A 136 -11.17 -7.14 -0.21
CA ARG A 136 -11.94 -7.73 -1.33
C ARG A 136 -12.98 -6.75 -1.87
N PHE A 137 -13.75 -6.11 -0.98
CA PHE A 137 -14.75 -5.11 -1.36
C PHE A 137 -14.16 -4.00 -2.24
N TYR A 138 -13.00 -3.45 -1.83
CA TYR A 138 -12.32 -2.41 -2.61
C TYR A 138 -11.71 -2.97 -3.89
N ALA A 139 -11.12 -4.17 -3.86
CA ALA A 139 -10.48 -4.78 -5.03
C ALA A 139 -11.47 -5.05 -6.18
N GLU A 140 -12.70 -5.44 -5.85
CA GLU A 140 -13.77 -5.64 -6.84
C GLU A 140 -14.23 -4.34 -7.52
N ARG A 141 -14.04 -3.20 -6.85
CA ARG A 141 -14.57 -1.90 -7.29
C ARG A 141 -13.51 -0.96 -7.85
N LEU A 142 -12.25 -1.14 -7.45
CA LEU A 142 -11.14 -0.27 -7.82
C LEU A 142 -10.18 -1.01 -8.76
N GLU A 143 -10.10 -0.57 -10.00
CA GLU A 143 -9.15 -1.07 -10.97
C GLU A 143 -8.21 0.07 -11.39
N GLY A 144 -6.90 -0.18 -11.34
CA GLY A 144 -5.88 0.77 -11.76
C GLY A 144 -5.78 2.03 -10.88
N VAL A 145 -6.27 1.97 -9.63
CA VAL A 145 -6.22 3.07 -8.67
C VAL A 145 -5.07 2.81 -7.70
N SER A 146 -3.97 3.53 -7.86
CA SER A 146 -2.75 3.36 -7.07
C SER A 146 -2.28 4.66 -6.38
N SER A 147 -3.11 5.71 -6.44
CA SER A 147 -2.80 7.01 -5.84
C SER A 147 -4.06 7.74 -5.38
N LEU A 148 -3.89 8.71 -4.48
CA LEU A 148 -4.97 9.61 -4.08
C LEU A 148 -5.51 10.43 -5.25
N HIS A 149 -4.67 10.73 -6.23
CA HIS A 149 -5.10 11.42 -7.45
C HIS A 149 -6.08 10.57 -8.24
N ASP A 150 -5.77 9.28 -8.44
CA ASP A 150 -6.62 8.35 -9.15
C ASP A 150 -7.92 8.09 -8.39
N LEU A 151 -7.85 7.92 -7.07
CA LEU A 151 -9.01 7.79 -6.21
C LEU A 151 -9.95 9.00 -6.32
N ASN A 152 -9.41 10.21 -6.22
CA ASN A 152 -10.19 11.44 -6.35
C ASN A 152 -10.83 11.59 -7.73
N ARG A 153 -10.14 11.17 -8.78
CA ARG A 153 -10.67 11.13 -10.15
C ARG A 153 -11.79 10.09 -10.26
N PHE A 154 -11.59 8.91 -9.68
CA PHE A 154 -12.57 7.84 -9.66
C PHE A 154 -13.87 8.26 -8.95
N LEU A 155 -13.76 8.82 -7.74
CA LEU A 155 -14.90 9.29 -6.95
C LEU A 155 -15.67 10.42 -7.63
N ARG A 156 -15.00 11.33 -8.34
CA ARG A 156 -15.68 12.37 -9.13
C ARG A 156 -16.49 11.81 -10.27
N ASN A 157 -16.04 10.71 -10.86
CA ASN A 157 -16.70 10.11 -12.03
C ASN A 157 -17.84 9.16 -11.67
N ARG A 158 -17.69 8.40 -10.55
CA ARG A 158 -18.64 7.35 -10.15
C ARG A 158 -19.52 7.73 -8.95
N GLY A 159 -19.16 8.78 -8.25
CA GLY A 159 -19.79 9.16 -6.97
C GLY A 159 -19.16 8.43 -5.77
N SER A 160 -19.32 9.00 -4.60
CA SER A 160 -18.80 8.46 -3.35
C SER A 160 -19.55 7.21 -2.88
N ASP A 161 -20.84 7.13 -3.20
CA ASP A 161 -21.73 6.05 -2.75
C ASP A 161 -21.35 4.70 -3.30
N PHE A 162 -20.64 4.67 -4.46
CA PHE A 162 -20.14 3.43 -5.06
C PHE A 162 -19.13 2.69 -4.18
N LEU A 163 -18.43 3.40 -3.30
CA LEU A 163 -17.49 2.83 -2.33
C LEU A 163 -18.07 2.77 -0.91
N GLN A 164 -19.37 3.03 -0.73
CA GLN A 164 -20.03 2.89 0.56
C GLN A 164 -20.17 1.40 0.90
N MET A 165 -19.60 1.01 2.04
CA MET A 165 -19.61 -0.36 2.56
C MET A 165 -20.82 -0.57 3.46
N SER A 166 -21.44 -1.74 3.39
CA SER A 166 -22.49 -2.21 4.30
C SER A 166 -21.96 -3.34 5.20
N GLU A 167 -22.70 -3.68 6.24
CA GLU A 167 -22.39 -4.84 7.10
C GLU A 167 -22.44 -6.16 6.28
N GLU A 168 -23.34 -6.25 5.31
CA GLU A 168 -23.48 -7.42 4.44
C GLU A 168 -22.27 -7.62 3.51
N ASP A 169 -21.63 -6.52 3.06
CA ASP A 169 -20.43 -6.58 2.22
C ASP A 169 -19.24 -7.23 2.96
N ILE A 170 -19.21 -7.12 4.29
CA ILE A 170 -18.13 -7.64 5.13
C ILE A 170 -18.48 -9.03 5.68
N LEU A 171 -19.68 -9.20 6.23
CA LEU A 171 -20.07 -10.42 6.94
C LEU A 171 -20.69 -11.48 6.02
N GLY A 172 -21.10 -11.08 4.80
CA GLY A 172 -21.88 -11.94 3.91
C GLY A 172 -23.35 -12.00 4.33
N THR A 173 -24.13 -12.78 3.58
CA THR A 173 -25.58 -12.93 3.79
C THR A 173 -25.94 -13.99 4.83
N ASP A 174 -24.99 -14.45 5.63
CA ASP A 174 -25.26 -15.49 6.63
C ASP A 174 -25.90 -14.86 7.88
N ASP A 175 -27.23 -14.90 7.95
CA ASP A 175 -28.10 -14.24 8.94
C ASP A 175 -27.82 -14.64 10.40
N GLY A 176 -26.91 -15.57 10.66
CA GLY A 176 -26.67 -16.14 11.99
C GLY A 176 -25.52 -15.48 12.78
N VAL A 177 -24.73 -14.62 12.17
CA VAL A 177 -23.42 -14.22 12.74
C VAL A 177 -23.46 -12.91 13.52
N PHE A 178 -24.35 -11.97 13.18
CA PHE A 178 -24.37 -10.64 13.82
C PHE A 178 -25.70 -10.37 14.55
N ASP A 179 -25.75 -10.69 15.83
CA ASP A 179 -26.83 -10.24 16.72
C ASP A 179 -26.31 -9.22 17.75
N GLN A 180 -26.44 -7.94 17.42
CA GLN A 180 -26.05 -6.83 18.32
C GLN A 180 -26.80 -6.87 19.66
N ARG A 181 -27.97 -7.55 19.73
CA ARG A 181 -28.76 -7.66 20.96
C ARG A 181 -28.12 -8.60 21.96
N SER A 182 -27.31 -9.54 21.52
CA SER A 182 -26.59 -10.49 22.38
C SER A 182 -25.47 -9.84 23.19
N PHE A 183 -24.93 -8.72 22.71
CA PHE A 183 -23.81 -7.98 23.35
C PHE A 183 -24.09 -6.47 23.34
N PRO A 184 -25.08 -5.96 24.12
CA PRO A 184 -25.43 -4.56 24.11
C PRO A 184 -24.33 -3.70 24.76
N ASP A 185 -24.13 -2.49 24.25
CA ASP A 185 -23.19 -1.51 24.84
C ASP A 185 -23.63 -0.97 26.20
N ALA A 186 -24.94 -1.02 26.48
CA ALA A 186 -25.52 -0.60 27.74
C ALA A 186 -26.79 -1.39 28.06
N LEU A 187 -27.03 -1.63 29.33
CA LEU A 187 -28.31 -2.15 29.83
C LEU A 187 -29.16 -0.98 30.35
N ASP A 188 -30.43 -0.96 29.94
CA ASP A 188 -31.41 -0.06 30.53
C ASP A 188 -32.03 -0.71 31.76
N LEU A 189 -31.78 -0.16 32.92
CA LEU A 189 -32.38 -0.54 34.20
C LEU A 189 -33.21 0.64 34.74
N ASP A 190 -34.50 0.53 34.69
CA ASP A 190 -35.45 1.54 35.19
C ASP A 190 -35.22 2.95 34.65
N GLY A 191 -34.85 3.09 33.34
CA GLY A 191 -34.60 4.38 32.67
C GLY A 191 -33.21 4.93 32.88
N GLN A 192 -32.30 4.17 33.47
CA GLN A 192 -30.88 4.48 33.53
C GLN A 192 -30.06 3.53 32.60
N ALA A 193 -29.39 4.11 31.62
CA ALA A 193 -28.48 3.36 30.76
C ALA A 193 -27.15 3.13 31.48
N LEU A 194 -26.86 1.88 31.83
CA LEU A 194 -25.60 1.46 32.44
C LEU A 194 -24.66 0.93 31.34
N PRO A 195 -23.51 1.58 31.09
CA PRO A 195 -22.55 1.11 30.09
C PRO A 195 -21.95 -0.23 30.53
N LEU A 196 -21.89 -1.17 29.61
CA LEU A 196 -21.27 -2.48 29.82
C LEU A 196 -19.83 -2.48 29.28
N SER A 197 -18.92 -3.08 30.03
CA SER A 197 -17.59 -3.42 29.55
C SER A 197 -17.39 -4.93 29.59
N TYR A 198 -16.91 -5.49 28.47
CA TYR A 198 -16.66 -6.92 28.34
C TYR A 198 -15.19 -7.18 28.62
N ALA A 199 -14.87 -7.99 29.64
CA ALA A 199 -13.52 -8.43 29.95
C ALA A 199 -13.44 -9.94 29.93
N TYR A 200 -12.39 -10.48 29.33
CA TYR A 200 -12.12 -11.90 29.27
C TYR A 200 -11.03 -12.28 30.26
N LYS A 201 -11.21 -13.41 30.90
CA LYS A 201 -10.21 -14.05 31.78
C LYS A 201 -9.48 -15.15 31.04
#